data_89c4599c5ffe6581be85b0d96ed0b9b5
#
_entry.id   89c4599c5ffe6581be85b0d96ed0b9b5
#
_cell.length_a   1.000
_cell.length_b   1.000
_cell.length_c   1.000
_cell.angle_alpha   90.00
_cell.angle_beta   90.00
_cell.angle_gamma   90.00
#
_symmetry.space_group_name_H-M   'P 1'
#
loop_
_entity.id
_entity.type
_entity.pdbx_description
1 polymer ?
#
loop_
_entity_poly.entity_id
_entity_poly.type
_entity_poly.pdbx_seq_one_letter_code
_entity_poly.pdbx_strand_id
1 'polypeptide(L)'
;MAADSKSEQVQTSGQFSTFFVADMFFGVNVLNVQEVLRSQQMTAVPQAPDVIEGLINLRGQIVTAIDMRRRLRLPQRAGDQAPMNMVVRTLDGAVSLLVDEIGDVLDMDAGSYERPPENLDPAARELIRGVYKLKDRLLLVLDTDRTVDLTAGKTA
;
A
#
# COMPACT_ATOMS: atom_id res chain seq x y z
N MET A 1 9.88 -18.78 -17.22
CA MET A 1 10.89 -18.98 -16.21
C MET A 1 10.25 -19.37 -14.89
N ALA A 2 10.83 -20.36 -14.23
CA ALA A 2 10.25 -20.89 -13.00
C ALA A 2 10.15 -19.83 -11.88
N ALA A 3 11.10 -18.92 -11.81
CA ALA A 3 11.12 -17.88 -10.79
C ALA A 3 9.94 -16.91 -10.97
N ASP A 4 9.60 -16.58 -12.21
CA ASP A 4 8.49 -15.65 -12.46
C ASP A 4 7.15 -16.29 -12.12
N SER A 5 6.99 -17.56 -12.44
CA SER A 5 5.77 -18.29 -12.09
C SER A 5 5.56 -18.36 -10.59
N LYS A 6 6.62 -18.60 -9.83
CA LYS A 6 6.55 -18.63 -8.37
C LYS A 6 6.17 -17.28 -7.80
N SER A 7 6.72 -16.19 -8.36
CA SER A 7 6.39 -14.84 -7.92
C SER A 7 4.92 -14.53 -8.14
N GLU A 8 4.38 -14.91 -9.29
CA GLU A 8 2.96 -14.70 -9.60
C GLU A 8 2.08 -15.49 -8.65
N GLN A 9 2.42 -16.74 -8.35
CA GLN A 9 1.66 -17.55 -7.41
C GLN A 9 1.65 -16.96 -6.01
N VAL A 10 2.79 -16.43 -5.56
CA VAL A 10 2.89 -15.79 -4.26
C VAL A 10 2.00 -14.55 -4.20
N GLN A 11 1.84 -13.84 -5.33
CA GLN A 11 1.00 -12.65 -5.38
C GLN A 11 -0.49 -12.93 -5.34
N THR A 12 -0.93 -14.11 -5.80
CA THR A 12 -2.35 -14.47 -5.88
C THR A 12 -2.80 -15.42 -4.77
N SER A 13 -1.89 -15.89 -3.94
CA SER A 13 -2.21 -16.73 -2.80
C SER A 13 -1.22 -16.43 -1.67
N GLY A 14 -1.57 -16.84 -0.48
CA GLY A 14 -0.71 -16.70 0.69
C GLY A 14 -1.31 -15.77 1.73
N GLN A 15 -0.44 -15.18 2.53
CA GLN A 15 -0.86 -14.31 3.63
C GLN A 15 -0.70 -12.85 3.25
N PHE A 16 -1.72 -12.06 3.59
CA PHE A 16 -1.73 -10.63 3.32
C PHE A 16 -1.87 -9.86 4.61
N SER A 17 -0.99 -8.91 4.79
CA SER A 17 -1.11 -7.91 5.84
C SER A 17 -2.08 -6.85 5.34
N THR A 18 -3.07 -6.48 6.15
CA THR A 18 -4.15 -5.62 5.69
C THR A 18 -4.13 -4.27 6.38
N PHE A 19 -4.75 -3.29 5.72
CA PHE A 19 -4.90 -1.96 6.29
C PHE A 19 -6.09 -1.26 5.66
N PHE A 20 -6.54 -0.21 6.34
CA PHE A 20 -7.63 0.63 5.86
C PHE A 20 -7.11 2.01 5.48
N VAL A 21 -7.62 2.54 4.38
CA VAL A 21 -7.48 3.95 4.04
C VAL A 21 -8.90 4.43 3.73
N ALA A 22 -9.45 5.30 4.58
CA ALA A 22 -10.86 5.64 4.58
C ALA A 22 -11.69 4.35 4.69
N ASP A 23 -12.61 4.10 3.78
CA ASP A 23 -13.42 2.88 3.79
C ASP A 23 -12.88 1.80 2.87
N MET A 24 -11.70 2.00 2.28
CA MET A 24 -11.07 1.00 1.42
C MET A 24 -10.19 0.06 2.23
N PHE A 25 -10.23 -1.22 1.87
CA PHE A 25 -9.50 -2.28 2.56
C PHE A 25 -8.46 -2.86 1.63
N PHE A 26 -7.19 -2.68 1.99
CA PHE A 26 -6.06 -3.10 1.16
C PHE A 26 -5.30 -4.26 1.78
N GLY A 27 -4.63 -5.03 0.95
CA GLY A 27 -3.72 -6.06 1.42
C GLY A 27 -2.39 -6.02 0.68
N VAL A 28 -1.33 -6.32 1.41
CA VAL A 28 0.02 -6.45 0.87
C VAL A 28 0.53 -7.82 1.30
N ASN A 29 1.11 -8.57 0.36
CA ASN A 29 1.69 -9.86 0.70
C ASN A 29 2.69 -9.69 1.84
N VAL A 30 2.60 -10.54 2.86
CA VAL A 30 3.45 -10.40 4.06
C VAL A 30 4.93 -10.46 3.72
N LEU A 31 5.31 -11.10 2.62
CA LEU A 31 6.71 -11.15 2.18
C LEU A 31 7.24 -9.79 1.77
N ASN A 32 6.36 -8.85 1.43
CA ASN A 32 6.74 -7.50 1.06
C ASN A 32 6.63 -6.51 2.21
N VAL A 33 6.19 -6.94 3.37
CA VAL A 33 6.08 -6.07 4.54
C VAL A 33 7.33 -6.23 5.39
N GLN A 34 8.00 -5.11 5.65
CA GLN A 34 9.17 -5.10 6.51
C GLN A 34 8.77 -4.97 7.97
N GLU A 35 7.92 -4.00 8.28
CA GLU A 35 7.43 -3.81 9.64
C GLU A 35 6.24 -2.86 9.63
N VAL A 36 5.51 -2.85 10.74
CA VAL A 36 4.40 -1.93 10.96
C VAL A 36 4.73 -1.10 12.19
N LEU A 37 4.57 0.20 12.09
CA LEU A 37 4.95 1.14 13.14
C LEU A 37 3.84 2.14 13.38
N ARG A 38 3.77 2.65 14.60
CA ARG A 38 2.91 3.79 14.90
C ARG A 38 3.49 5.04 14.28
N SER A 39 2.76 6.15 14.41
CA SER A 39 3.19 7.43 13.89
C SER A 39 4.64 7.71 14.25
N GLN A 40 5.42 8.14 13.26
CA GLN A 40 6.84 8.42 13.40
C GLN A 40 7.11 9.89 13.16
N GLN A 41 8.18 10.38 13.75
CA GLN A 41 8.65 11.72 13.46
C GLN A 41 9.24 11.77 12.06
N MET A 42 8.85 12.77 11.28
CA MET A 42 9.25 12.88 9.88
C MET A 42 9.92 14.19 9.59
N THR A 43 10.87 14.13 8.67
CA THR A 43 11.55 15.32 8.14
C THR A 43 10.94 15.65 6.79
N ALA A 44 10.38 16.84 6.64
CA ALA A 44 9.80 17.27 5.38
C ALA A 44 10.86 17.37 4.30
N VAL A 45 10.48 17.04 3.06
CA VAL A 45 11.36 17.15 1.90
C VAL A 45 10.88 18.34 1.08
N PRO A 46 11.66 19.43 1.01
CA PRO A 46 11.24 20.60 0.24
C PRO A 46 11.03 20.24 -1.25
N GLN A 47 9.96 20.75 -1.82
CA GLN A 47 9.65 20.59 -3.25
C GLN A 47 9.38 19.15 -3.69
N ALA A 48 9.19 18.24 -2.73
CA ALA A 48 8.79 16.87 -3.08
C ALA A 48 7.34 16.85 -3.56
N PRO A 49 6.95 15.80 -4.33
CA PRO A 49 5.54 15.62 -4.68
C PRO A 49 4.65 15.59 -3.44
N ASP A 50 3.43 16.04 -3.60
CA ASP A 50 2.47 16.21 -2.50
C ASP A 50 2.22 14.91 -1.73
N VAL A 51 2.31 13.76 -2.41
CA VAL A 51 2.06 12.46 -1.78
C VAL A 51 3.17 12.07 -0.80
N ILE A 52 4.35 12.68 -0.91
CA ILE A 52 5.45 12.39 0.02
C ILE A 52 5.26 13.24 1.27
N GLU A 53 5.00 12.57 2.39
CA GLU A 53 4.83 13.24 3.67
C GLU A 53 6.17 13.67 4.26
N GLY A 54 7.21 12.87 4.07
CA GLY A 54 8.53 13.18 4.58
C GLY A 54 9.44 11.96 4.58
N LEU A 55 10.54 12.09 5.32
CA LEU A 55 11.51 11.00 5.50
C LEU A 55 11.49 10.55 6.95
N ILE A 56 11.62 9.24 7.14
CA ILE A 56 11.69 8.62 8.46
C ILE A 56 13.07 7.99 8.61
N ASN A 57 13.68 8.15 9.79
CA ASN A 57 14.92 7.44 10.11
C ASN A 57 14.55 6.20 10.93
N LEU A 58 14.69 5.03 10.33
CA LEU A 58 14.44 3.76 11.01
C LEU A 58 15.77 3.07 11.27
N ARG A 59 16.29 3.25 12.47
CA ARG A 59 17.53 2.58 12.90
C ARG A 59 18.69 2.81 11.93
N GLY A 60 18.81 4.05 11.45
CA GLY A 60 19.86 4.43 10.52
C GLY A 60 19.50 4.30 9.05
N GLN A 61 18.37 3.69 8.74
CA GLN A 61 17.88 3.61 7.36
C GLN A 61 16.91 4.74 7.10
N ILE A 62 17.14 5.50 6.04
CA ILE A 62 16.23 6.58 5.65
C ILE A 62 15.16 6.01 4.73
N VAL A 63 13.91 6.20 5.11
CA VAL A 63 12.76 5.63 4.42
C VAL A 63 11.81 6.77 4.03
N THR A 64 11.39 6.80 2.78
CA THR A 64 10.40 7.78 2.31
C THR A 64 9.01 7.36 2.78
N ALA A 65 8.24 8.31 3.31
CA ALA A 65 6.87 8.08 3.75
C ALA A 65 5.90 8.66 2.72
N ILE A 66 5.00 7.82 2.23
CA ILE A 66 3.98 8.20 1.26
C ILE A 66 2.62 8.20 1.95
N ASP A 67 1.90 9.32 1.85
CA ASP A 67 0.57 9.43 2.40
C ASP A 67 -0.43 8.77 1.44
N MET A 68 -0.99 7.64 1.86
CA MET A 68 -1.92 6.89 1.02
C MET A 68 -3.20 7.65 0.72
N ARG A 69 -3.67 8.50 1.62
CA ARG A 69 -4.85 9.30 1.32
C ARG A 69 -4.59 10.25 0.14
N ARG A 70 -3.44 10.90 0.13
CA ARG A 70 -3.06 11.77 -0.98
C ARG A 70 -2.82 10.98 -2.26
N ARG A 71 -2.20 9.82 -2.13
CA ARG A 71 -1.95 8.95 -3.29
C ARG A 71 -3.25 8.51 -3.94
N LEU A 72 -4.29 8.31 -3.14
CA LEU A 72 -5.63 7.91 -3.59
C LEU A 72 -6.54 9.11 -3.86
N ARG A 73 -6.02 10.32 -3.70
CA ARG A 73 -6.79 11.57 -3.91
C ARG A 73 -8.00 11.66 -2.99
N LEU A 74 -7.81 11.24 -1.75
CA LEU A 74 -8.84 11.29 -0.72
C LEU A 74 -8.65 12.51 0.19
N PRO A 75 -9.71 12.95 0.90
CA PRO A 75 -9.57 14.01 1.87
C PRO A 75 -8.59 13.64 2.98
N GLN A 76 -7.99 14.65 3.60
CA GLN A 76 -7.08 14.47 4.71
C GLN A 76 -7.78 13.80 5.90
N ARG A 77 -6.98 13.14 6.73
CA ARG A 77 -7.48 12.57 7.98
C ARG A 77 -8.00 13.67 8.89
N ALA A 78 -8.90 13.30 9.80
CA ALA A 78 -9.32 14.21 10.85
C ALA A 78 -8.08 14.63 11.66
N GLY A 79 -8.09 15.87 12.17
CA GLY A 79 -6.88 16.48 12.71
C GLY A 79 -6.24 15.76 13.89
N ASP A 80 -7.01 14.98 14.64
CA ASP A 80 -6.50 14.25 15.80
C ASP A 80 -6.12 12.80 15.50
N GLN A 81 -6.29 12.34 14.26
CA GLN A 81 -5.96 10.97 13.88
C GLN A 81 -4.53 10.89 13.39
N ALA A 82 -3.73 10.07 14.07
CA ALA A 82 -2.36 9.80 13.66
C ALA A 82 -2.35 8.59 12.71
N PRO A 83 -1.61 8.68 11.59
CA PRO A 83 -1.51 7.55 10.69
C PRO A 83 -0.64 6.44 11.26
N MET A 84 -0.86 5.23 10.76
CA MET A 84 0.04 4.11 10.99
C MET A 84 1.01 4.02 9.82
N ASN A 85 2.18 3.47 10.08
CA ASN A 85 3.21 3.29 9.06
C ASN A 85 3.33 1.81 8.72
N MET A 86 3.11 1.45 7.46
CA MET A 86 3.41 0.11 6.98
C MET A 86 4.63 0.22 6.07
N VAL A 87 5.77 -0.26 6.56
CA VAL A 87 7.02 -0.22 5.78
C VAL A 87 7.05 -1.43 4.87
N VAL A 88 7.08 -1.16 3.57
CA VAL A 88 7.05 -2.21 2.55
C VAL A 88 8.32 -2.19 1.73
N ARG A 89 8.65 -3.36 1.18
CA ARG A 89 9.79 -3.50 0.27
C ARG A 89 9.32 -3.27 -1.15
N THR A 90 10.07 -2.49 -1.90
CA THR A 90 9.81 -2.25 -3.31
C THR A 90 11.09 -2.50 -4.10
N LEU A 91 10.99 -2.44 -5.41
CA LEU A 91 12.18 -2.59 -6.28
C LEU A 91 13.22 -1.51 -5.99
N ASP A 92 12.78 -0.34 -5.50
CA ASP A 92 13.66 0.79 -5.21
C ASP A 92 14.03 0.91 -3.73
N GLY A 93 13.73 -0.11 -2.93
CA GLY A 93 14.05 -0.11 -1.51
C GLY A 93 12.82 -0.03 -0.64
N ALA A 94 13.01 0.24 0.63
CA ALA A 94 11.91 0.31 1.59
C ALA A 94 11.20 1.65 1.52
N VAL A 95 9.88 1.62 1.60
CA VAL A 95 9.03 2.82 1.61
C VAL A 95 7.99 2.62 2.70
N SER A 96 7.66 3.68 3.43
CA SER A 96 6.59 3.61 4.42
C SER A 96 5.30 4.15 3.84
N LEU A 97 4.24 3.36 3.93
CA LEU A 97 2.91 3.78 3.53
C LEU A 97 2.17 4.26 4.77
N LEU A 98 1.70 5.51 4.74
CA LEU A 98 0.89 6.05 5.83
C LEU A 98 -0.55 5.69 5.59
N VAL A 99 -1.10 4.90 6.49
CA VAL A 99 -2.45 4.35 6.37
C VAL A 99 -3.28 4.73 7.60
N ASP A 100 -4.59 4.56 7.53
CA ASP A 100 -5.44 4.97 8.64
C ASP A 100 -5.40 3.96 9.79
N GLU A 101 -5.55 2.69 9.47
CA GLU A 101 -5.57 1.62 10.47
C GLU A 101 -4.95 0.35 9.90
N ILE A 102 -4.37 -0.45 10.78
CA ILE A 102 -3.83 -1.77 10.43
C ILE A 102 -4.89 -2.81 10.75
N GLY A 103 -5.13 -3.73 9.82
CA GLY A 103 -6.05 -4.84 10.03
C GLY A 103 -5.32 -6.14 10.30
N ASP A 104 -6.08 -7.23 10.22
CA ASP A 104 -5.54 -8.56 10.48
C ASP A 104 -4.77 -9.11 9.30
N VAL A 105 -3.90 -10.08 9.57
CA VAL A 105 -3.27 -10.86 8.49
C VAL A 105 -4.25 -11.92 8.04
N LEU A 106 -4.50 -11.99 6.74
CA LEU A 106 -5.48 -12.89 6.15
C LEU A 106 -4.81 -13.90 5.22
N ASP A 107 -5.28 -15.14 5.27
CA ASP A 107 -4.89 -16.18 4.32
C ASP A 107 -5.84 -16.17 3.13
N MET A 108 -5.29 -16.06 1.93
CA MET A 108 -6.10 -16.01 0.72
C MET A 108 -5.71 -17.11 -0.25
N ASP A 109 -6.71 -17.65 -0.94
CA ASP A 109 -6.55 -18.64 -1.98
C ASP A 109 -6.52 -18.00 -3.36
N ALA A 110 -5.66 -18.51 -4.25
CA ALA A 110 -5.60 -18.03 -5.61
C ALA A 110 -6.95 -18.15 -6.33
N GLY A 111 -7.76 -19.13 -5.97
CA GLY A 111 -9.07 -19.35 -6.59
C GLY A 111 -10.08 -18.24 -6.35
N SER A 112 -9.87 -17.45 -5.30
CA SER A 112 -10.76 -16.33 -4.97
C SER A 112 -10.31 -15.01 -5.57
N TYR A 113 -9.20 -15.02 -6.27
CA TYR A 113 -8.60 -13.80 -6.83
C TYR A 113 -9.28 -13.41 -8.13
N GLU A 114 -9.62 -12.14 -8.26
CA GLU A 114 -10.32 -11.61 -9.43
C GLU A 114 -9.69 -10.32 -9.90
N ARG A 115 -10.01 -9.96 -11.14
CA ARG A 115 -9.58 -8.67 -11.69
C ARG A 115 -10.27 -7.53 -10.97
N PRO A 116 -9.65 -6.33 -10.94
CA PRO A 116 -10.31 -5.17 -10.35
C PRO A 116 -11.65 -4.90 -11.02
N PRO A 117 -12.71 -4.64 -10.24
CA PRO A 117 -14.01 -4.28 -10.82
C PRO A 117 -13.92 -2.96 -11.59
N GLU A 118 -14.71 -2.84 -12.65
CA GLU A 118 -14.71 -1.62 -13.46
C GLU A 118 -15.26 -0.40 -12.70
N ASN A 119 -16.14 -0.63 -11.75
CA ASN A 119 -16.75 0.45 -10.97
C ASN A 119 -15.92 0.90 -9.77
N LEU A 120 -14.72 0.36 -9.62
CA LEU A 120 -13.83 0.78 -8.56
C LEU A 120 -13.28 2.16 -8.83
N ASP A 121 -13.04 2.94 -7.77
CA ASP A 121 -12.43 4.25 -7.85
C ASP A 121 -11.18 4.21 -8.74
N PRO A 122 -11.06 5.07 -9.78
CA PRO A 122 -9.92 5.01 -10.70
C PRO A 122 -8.56 5.16 -10.01
N ALA A 123 -8.45 6.01 -8.98
CA ALA A 123 -7.19 6.19 -8.29
C ALA A 123 -6.77 4.90 -7.57
N ALA A 124 -7.73 4.20 -6.94
CA ALA A 124 -7.45 2.93 -6.29
C ALA A 124 -7.11 1.86 -7.32
N ARG A 125 -7.85 1.84 -8.43
CA ARG A 125 -7.66 0.84 -9.47
C ARG A 125 -6.26 0.87 -10.05
N GLU A 126 -5.67 2.05 -10.19
CA GLU A 126 -4.30 2.19 -10.69
C GLU A 126 -3.26 1.54 -9.80
N LEU A 127 -3.56 1.38 -8.51
CA LEU A 127 -2.60 0.92 -7.53
C LEU A 127 -2.74 -0.55 -7.16
N ILE A 128 -3.74 -1.24 -7.68
CA ILE A 128 -3.99 -2.62 -7.28
C ILE A 128 -3.77 -3.59 -8.44
N ARG A 129 -3.43 -4.83 -8.08
CA ARG A 129 -3.26 -5.93 -9.04
C ARG A 129 -4.55 -6.66 -9.29
N GLY A 130 -5.39 -6.76 -8.27
CA GLY A 130 -6.64 -7.49 -8.32
C GLY A 130 -7.33 -7.40 -6.98
N VAL A 131 -8.36 -8.22 -6.80
CA VAL A 131 -9.15 -8.21 -5.58
C VAL A 131 -9.49 -9.62 -5.14
N TYR A 132 -9.74 -9.78 -3.83
CA TYR A 132 -10.39 -10.95 -3.29
C TYR A 132 -11.75 -10.52 -2.75
N LYS A 133 -12.79 -11.29 -3.08
CA LYS A 133 -14.11 -11.02 -2.54
C LYS A 133 -14.20 -11.65 -1.16
N LEU A 134 -14.37 -10.81 -0.15
CA LEU A 134 -14.64 -11.26 1.20
C LEU A 134 -16.14 -11.15 1.45
N LYS A 135 -16.58 -11.65 2.60
CA LYS A 135 -18.00 -11.72 2.92
C LYS A 135 -18.69 -10.35 2.85
N ASP A 136 -18.04 -9.31 3.39
CA ASP A 136 -18.64 -7.97 3.52
C ASP A 136 -17.95 -6.91 2.69
N ARG A 137 -16.83 -7.24 2.05
CA ARG A 137 -16.02 -6.21 1.37
C ARG A 137 -15.07 -6.84 0.39
N LEU A 138 -14.40 -6.01 -0.37
CA LEU A 138 -13.31 -6.43 -1.25
C LEU A 138 -11.99 -6.19 -0.55
N LEU A 139 -11.07 -7.15 -0.67
CA LEU A 139 -9.68 -6.94 -0.29
C LEU A 139 -8.93 -6.52 -1.56
N LEU A 140 -8.43 -5.29 -1.58
CA LEU A 140 -7.74 -4.74 -2.74
C LEU A 140 -6.26 -5.07 -2.61
N VAL A 141 -5.72 -5.87 -3.52
CA VAL A 141 -4.33 -6.28 -3.45
C VAL A 141 -3.45 -5.18 -4.03
N LEU A 142 -2.71 -4.51 -3.15
CA LEU A 142 -1.89 -3.36 -3.53
C LEU A 142 -0.66 -3.80 -4.31
N ASP A 143 -0.38 -3.09 -5.40
CA ASP A 143 0.89 -3.19 -6.11
C ASP A 143 1.82 -2.14 -5.52
N THR A 144 2.76 -2.57 -4.69
CA THR A 144 3.63 -1.65 -3.97
C THR A 144 4.51 -0.85 -4.92
N ASP A 145 4.98 -1.46 -6.00
CA ASP A 145 5.84 -0.76 -6.96
C ASP A 145 5.09 0.33 -7.71
N ARG A 146 3.84 0.06 -8.11
CA ARG A 146 3.01 1.10 -8.72
C ARG A 146 2.69 2.22 -7.74
N THR A 147 2.45 1.85 -6.50
CA THR A 147 2.09 2.82 -5.47
C THR A 147 3.20 3.85 -5.27
N VAL A 148 4.46 3.40 -5.30
CA VAL A 148 5.59 4.28 -5.06
C VAL A 148 6.13 4.92 -6.35
N ASP A 149 5.64 4.53 -7.51
CA ASP A 149 6.06 5.10 -8.79
C ASP A 149 5.28 6.39 -9.05
N LEU A 150 5.85 7.50 -8.60
CA LEU A 150 5.20 8.80 -8.73
C LEU A 150 5.40 9.42 -10.11
N THR A 151 6.33 8.88 -10.90
CA THR A 151 6.58 9.41 -12.24
C THR A 151 5.46 9.04 -13.21
N ALA A 152 4.84 7.88 -13.06
CA ALA A 152 3.73 7.47 -13.92
C ALA A 152 2.56 8.44 -13.84
N GLY A 153 2.30 9.00 -12.66
CA GLY A 153 1.21 9.95 -12.47
C GLY A 153 1.46 11.30 -13.12
N LYS A 154 2.71 11.64 -13.42
CA LYS A 154 3.04 12.94 -14.03
C LYS A 154 2.90 12.96 -15.53
N THR A 155 2.86 11.80 -16.17
CA THR A 155 2.75 11.74 -17.62
C THR A 155 1.32 11.76 -18.11
N ALA A 156 0.38 11.65 -17.22
CA ALA A 156 -1.04 11.63 -17.56
C ALA A 156 -1.64 13.00 -17.80
#